data_fd8555bb2ad89e6b26e5ef1edbac0f96
#
_entry.id   fd8555bb2ad89e6b26e5ef1edbac0f96
#
_cell.length_a   1.000
_cell.length_b   1.000
_cell.length_c   1.000
_cell.angle_alpha   90.00
_cell.angle_beta   90.00
_cell.angle_gamma   90.00
#
_symmetry.space_group_name_H-M   'P 1'
#
loop_
_entity.id
_entity.type
_entity.pdbx_description
1 polymer ?
#
loop_
_entity_poly.entity_id
_entity_poly.type
_entity_poly.pdbx_seq_one_letter_code
_entity_poly.pdbx_strand_id
1 'polypeptide(L)'
;RGEKGDIENLEELGKMIKDAAICGLGQTAPNPVLSMISNFREEFEEHIRYKYCRAGVCADMFISPCQNACPAGVNVPGYVALIAAGRLRDAYNLIRKENPFPAVCGRVCTHECESKCRRGHLDEPVAIADLKRYAADYVLRNEEPYMDLVFPKKGKSVGIIGAGPSGLTCGYYL
;
A
#
# COMPACT_ATOMS: atom_id res chain seq x y z
N ARG A 1 3.28 -11.25 -7.73
CA ARG A 1 2.64 -12.13 -6.71
C ARG A 1 2.96 -13.56 -7.11
N GLY A 2 3.40 -14.39 -6.13
CA GLY A 2 3.74 -15.79 -6.40
C GLY A 2 2.51 -16.60 -6.85
N GLU A 3 2.78 -17.58 -7.73
CA GLU A 3 1.77 -18.51 -8.26
C GLU A 3 2.09 -19.94 -7.84
N LYS A 4 1.10 -20.84 -8.01
CA LYS A 4 1.31 -22.25 -7.69
C LYS A 4 2.38 -22.85 -8.61
N GLY A 5 3.39 -23.46 -8.05
CA GLY A 5 4.56 -24.02 -8.76
C GLY A 5 5.80 -23.13 -8.75
N ASP A 6 5.71 -21.88 -8.34
CA ASP A 6 6.87 -20.97 -8.29
C ASP A 6 7.93 -21.43 -7.29
N ILE A 7 7.53 -22.05 -6.19
CA ILE A 7 8.46 -22.56 -5.17
C ILE A 7 9.28 -23.70 -5.75
N GLU A 8 8.63 -24.64 -6.41
CA GLU A 8 9.26 -25.79 -7.06
C GLU A 8 10.22 -25.33 -8.17
N ASN A 9 9.78 -24.35 -8.97
CA ASN A 9 10.62 -23.75 -10.01
C ASN A 9 11.87 -23.06 -9.44
N LEU A 10 11.73 -22.35 -8.30
CA LEU A 10 12.87 -21.72 -7.62
C LEU A 10 13.84 -22.74 -7.04
N GLU A 11 13.34 -23.85 -6.49
CA GLU A 11 14.17 -24.95 -5.98
C GLU A 11 14.95 -25.63 -7.11
N GLU A 12 14.27 -25.90 -8.24
CA GLU A 12 14.90 -26.51 -9.42
C GLU A 12 15.95 -25.59 -10.03
N LEU A 13 15.60 -24.32 -10.24
CA LEU A 13 16.52 -23.31 -10.75
C LEU A 13 17.72 -23.12 -9.83
N GLY A 14 17.50 -23.07 -8.52
CA GLY A 14 18.57 -22.95 -7.53
C GLY A 14 19.54 -24.14 -7.56
N LYS A 15 19.04 -25.36 -7.70
CA LYS A 15 19.86 -26.56 -7.88
C LYS A 15 20.65 -26.51 -9.18
N MET A 16 19.98 -26.16 -10.28
CA MET A 16 20.62 -26.04 -11.60
C MET A 16 21.77 -25.01 -11.60
N ILE A 17 21.56 -23.84 -10.99
CA ILE A 17 22.62 -22.81 -10.84
C ILE A 17 23.80 -23.36 -10.04
N LYS A 18 23.52 -24.09 -8.95
CA LYS A 18 24.55 -24.67 -8.07
C LYS A 18 25.40 -25.70 -8.80
N ASP A 19 24.78 -26.54 -9.62
CA ASP A 19 25.43 -27.61 -10.35
C ASP A 19 26.19 -27.11 -11.59
N ALA A 20 25.67 -26.08 -12.28
CA ALA A 20 26.25 -25.51 -13.48
C ALA A 20 27.34 -24.46 -13.23
N ALA A 21 27.40 -23.88 -12.02
CA ALA A 21 28.33 -22.80 -11.74
C ALA A 21 29.78 -23.27 -11.63
N ILE A 22 30.66 -22.61 -12.37
CA ILE A 22 32.10 -22.94 -12.46
C ILE A 22 32.90 -22.47 -11.23
N CYS A 23 32.38 -21.50 -10.46
CA CYS A 23 33.09 -20.95 -9.31
C CYS A 23 32.26 -21.05 -8.02
N GLY A 24 32.97 -21.07 -6.87
CA GLY A 24 32.32 -21.18 -5.55
C GLY A 24 31.31 -20.07 -5.25
N LEU A 25 31.50 -18.86 -5.76
CA LEU A 25 30.54 -17.76 -5.60
C LEU A 25 29.22 -18.07 -6.33
N GLY A 26 29.29 -18.55 -7.56
CA GLY A 26 28.10 -18.98 -8.32
C GLY A 26 27.40 -20.16 -7.65
N GLN A 27 28.16 -21.16 -7.15
CA GLN A 27 27.61 -22.31 -6.44
C GLN A 27 26.90 -21.94 -5.13
N THR A 28 27.30 -20.85 -4.47
CA THR A 28 26.69 -20.38 -3.23
C THR A 28 25.58 -19.35 -3.45
N ALA A 29 25.51 -18.74 -4.63
CA ALA A 29 24.53 -17.69 -4.93
C ALA A 29 23.05 -18.07 -4.65
N PRO A 30 22.57 -19.29 -4.97
CA PRO A 30 21.19 -19.68 -4.69
C PRO A 30 20.94 -20.08 -3.23
N ASN A 31 21.97 -20.25 -2.41
CA ASN A 31 21.81 -20.74 -1.03
C ASN A 31 20.87 -19.90 -0.17
N PRO A 32 20.87 -18.55 -0.17
CA PRO A 32 19.93 -17.77 0.61
C PRO A 32 18.46 -18.07 0.24
N VAL A 33 18.17 -18.18 -1.05
CA VAL A 33 16.80 -18.49 -1.53
C VAL A 33 16.40 -19.90 -1.14
N LEU A 34 17.25 -20.89 -1.40
CA LEU A 34 16.98 -22.29 -1.07
C LEU A 34 16.84 -22.50 0.43
N SER A 35 17.67 -21.85 1.24
CA SER A 35 17.58 -21.88 2.71
C SER A 35 16.27 -21.25 3.22
N MET A 36 15.86 -20.13 2.67
CA MET A 36 14.60 -19.49 3.04
C MET A 36 13.41 -20.39 2.69
N ILE A 37 13.38 -20.96 1.49
CA ILE A 37 12.31 -21.89 1.09
C ILE A 37 12.29 -23.10 1.99
N SER A 38 13.45 -23.71 2.30
CA SER A 38 13.54 -24.91 3.15
C SER A 38 13.04 -24.66 4.58
N ASN A 39 13.36 -23.48 5.16
CA ASN A 39 13.02 -23.21 6.55
C ASN A 39 11.62 -22.60 6.73
N PHE A 40 11.09 -21.91 5.71
CA PHE A 40 9.83 -21.15 5.80
C PHE A 40 8.84 -21.54 4.70
N ARG A 41 8.90 -22.77 4.18
CA ARG A 41 8.07 -23.23 3.06
C ARG A 41 6.58 -22.98 3.29
N GLU A 42 6.08 -23.27 4.49
CA GLU A 42 4.66 -23.09 4.84
C GLU A 42 4.24 -21.63 4.70
N GLU A 43 5.08 -20.68 5.10
CA GLU A 43 4.79 -19.25 4.96
C GLU A 43 4.73 -18.82 3.49
N PHE A 44 5.64 -19.32 2.63
CA PHE A 44 5.59 -19.06 1.20
C PHE A 44 4.32 -19.63 0.56
N GLU A 45 3.95 -20.87 0.90
CA GLU A 45 2.73 -21.51 0.43
C GLU A 45 1.47 -20.77 0.88
N GLU A 46 1.41 -20.31 2.15
CA GLU A 46 0.33 -19.46 2.65
C GLU A 46 0.21 -18.15 1.85
N HIS A 47 1.33 -17.46 1.59
CA HIS A 47 1.34 -16.22 0.79
C HIS A 47 0.85 -16.46 -0.64
N ILE A 48 1.24 -17.57 -1.26
CA ILE A 48 0.79 -17.95 -2.61
C ILE A 48 -0.70 -18.27 -2.61
N ARG A 49 -1.15 -19.09 -1.63
CA ARG A 49 -2.53 -19.60 -1.57
C ARG A 49 -3.54 -18.54 -1.17
N TYR A 50 -3.24 -17.78 -0.14
CA TYR A 50 -4.18 -16.82 0.46
C TYR A 50 -3.93 -15.37 0.06
N LYS A 51 -2.80 -15.08 -0.61
CA LYS A 51 -2.36 -13.71 -0.97
C LYS A 51 -2.30 -12.78 0.25
N TYR A 52 -2.02 -13.35 1.42
CA TYR A 52 -2.03 -12.71 2.72
C TYR A 52 -0.75 -13.02 3.48
N CYS A 53 -0.23 -12.04 4.20
CA CYS A 53 0.91 -12.17 5.11
C CYS A 53 0.40 -12.14 6.56
N ARG A 54 0.58 -13.23 7.29
CA ARG A 54 0.15 -13.34 8.69
C ARG A 54 0.85 -12.32 9.58
N ALA A 55 2.13 -12.09 9.37
CA ALA A 55 2.93 -11.11 10.10
C ALA A 55 2.66 -9.65 9.70
N GLY A 56 1.99 -9.41 8.55
CA GLY A 56 1.69 -8.06 8.05
C GLY A 56 2.87 -7.30 7.45
N VAL A 57 4.11 -7.79 7.61
CA VAL A 57 5.34 -7.07 7.23
C VAL A 57 5.56 -6.96 5.73
N CYS A 58 4.98 -7.86 4.93
CA CYS A 58 5.17 -7.85 3.47
C CYS A 58 4.56 -6.61 2.80
N ALA A 59 3.51 -6.04 3.38
CA ALA A 59 2.90 -4.80 2.88
C ALA A 59 3.87 -3.61 2.99
N ASP A 60 4.70 -3.60 4.01
CA ASP A 60 5.62 -2.50 4.32
C ASP A 60 6.95 -2.60 3.53
N MET A 61 7.30 -3.81 3.07
CA MET A 61 8.53 -4.01 2.29
C MET A 61 8.46 -3.47 0.84
N PHE A 62 7.26 -3.27 0.30
CA PHE A 62 7.04 -2.84 -1.08
C PHE A 62 6.22 -1.56 -1.15
N ILE A 63 6.81 -0.46 -0.70
CA ILE A 63 6.21 0.86 -0.85
C ILE A 63 6.45 1.34 -2.29
N SER A 64 5.35 1.62 -3.01
CA SER A 64 5.44 2.17 -4.37
C SER A 64 6.11 3.56 -4.34
N PRO A 65 6.81 3.97 -5.41
CA PRO A 65 7.43 5.30 -5.47
C PRO A 65 6.43 6.45 -5.25
N CYS A 66 5.20 6.31 -5.75
CA CYS A 66 4.15 7.31 -5.54
C CYS A 66 3.67 7.36 -4.08
N GLN A 67 3.59 6.23 -3.39
CA GLN A 67 3.27 6.20 -1.96
C GLN A 67 4.42 6.76 -1.12
N ASN A 68 5.66 6.38 -1.45
CA ASN A 68 6.84 6.88 -0.76
C ASN A 68 7.03 8.40 -0.92
N ALA A 69 6.64 8.96 -2.07
CA ALA A 69 6.68 10.41 -2.33
C ALA A 69 5.52 11.16 -1.65
N CYS A 70 4.51 10.48 -1.14
CA CYS A 70 3.39 11.11 -0.46
C CYS A 70 3.78 11.48 0.97
N PRO A 71 3.77 12.76 1.39
CA PRO A 71 4.11 13.15 2.76
C PRO A 71 3.23 12.50 3.84
N ALA A 72 1.99 12.15 3.47
CA ALA A 72 1.04 11.45 4.35
C ALA A 72 1.13 9.92 4.24
N GLY A 73 1.98 9.37 3.37
CA GLY A 73 2.12 7.91 3.20
C GLY A 73 0.89 7.17 2.66
N VAL A 74 -0.05 7.89 2.03
CA VAL A 74 -1.31 7.29 1.53
C VAL A 74 -1.03 6.15 0.57
N ASN A 75 -1.73 5.03 0.74
CA ASN A 75 -1.63 3.86 -0.14
C ASN A 75 -2.23 4.16 -1.53
N VAL A 76 -1.43 4.82 -2.38
CA VAL A 76 -1.83 5.24 -3.72
C VAL A 76 -2.26 4.08 -4.61
N PRO A 77 -1.46 3.00 -4.78
CA PRO A 77 -1.88 1.88 -5.61
C PRO A 77 -3.19 1.23 -5.13
N GLY A 78 -3.38 1.16 -3.82
CA GLY A 78 -4.56 0.56 -3.22
C GLY A 78 -5.83 1.32 -3.60
N TYR A 79 -5.89 2.64 -3.38
CA TYR A 79 -7.11 3.36 -3.71
C TYR A 79 -7.34 3.53 -5.21
N VAL A 80 -6.28 3.62 -6.02
CA VAL A 80 -6.40 3.63 -7.49
C VAL A 80 -7.03 2.33 -7.99
N ALA A 81 -6.59 1.18 -7.46
CA ALA A 81 -7.17 -0.12 -7.80
C ALA A 81 -8.65 -0.23 -7.37
N LEU A 82 -8.99 0.32 -6.19
CA LEU A 82 -10.38 0.34 -5.72
C LEU A 82 -11.28 1.23 -6.60
N ILE A 83 -10.78 2.39 -7.04
CA ILE A 83 -11.49 3.25 -7.99
C ILE A 83 -11.72 2.53 -9.32
N ALA A 84 -10.69 1.86 -9.85
CA ALA A 84 -10.80 1.07 -11.07
C ALA A 84 -11.83 -0.08 -10.96
N ALA A 85 -11.98 -0.62 -9.76
CA ALA A 85 -13.01 -1.64 -9.46
C ALA A 85 -14.41 -1.05 -9.15
N GLY A 86 -14.61 0.28 -9.28
CA GLY A 86 -15.88 0.94 -8.96
C GLY A 86 -16.18 1.07 -7.45
N ARG A 87 -15.25 0.69 -6.58
CA ARG A 87 -15.39 0.69 -5.12
C ARG A 87 -14.98 2.04 -4.52
N LEU A 88 -15.70 3.10 -4.85
CA LEU A 88 -15.32 4.48 -4.53
C LEU A 88 -15.34 4.77 -3.02
N ARG A 89 -16.30 4.22 -2.28
CA ARG A 89 -16.35 4.35 -0.81
C ARG A 89 -15.15 3.68 -0.15
N ASP A 90 -14.79 2.48 -0.59
CA ASP A 90 -13.63 1.78 -0.03
C ASP A 90 -12.32 2.52 -0.33
N ALA A 91 -12.22 3.11 -1.54
CA ALA A 91 -11.10 3.97 -1.91
C ALA A 91 -11.01 5.20 -0.99
N TYR A 92 -12.14 5.87 -0.75
CA TYR A 92 -12.22 7.00 0.17
C TYR A 92 -11.81 6.62 1.59
N ASN A 93 -12.32 5.51 2.10
CA ASN A 93 -11.98 5.02 3.44
C ASN A 93 -10.50 4.63 3.56
N LEU A 94 -9.93 4.02 2.50
CA LEU A 94 -8.50 3.71 2.46
C LEU A 94 -7.64 4.98 2.50
N ILE A 95 -8.02 6.03 1.78
CA ILE A 95 -7.31 7.33 1.80
C ILE A 95 -7.40 7.95 3.20
N ARG A 96 -8.56 7.88 3.85
CA ARG A 96 -8.81 8.51 5.16
C ARG A 96 -8.02 7.89 6.31
N LYS A 97 -7.48 6.70 6.15
CA LYS A 97 -6.59 6.12 7.18
C LYS A 97 -5.38 7.00 7.47
N GLU A 98 -4.84 7.61 6.42
CA GLU A 98 -3.62 8.42 6.50
C GLU A 98 -3.87 9.92 6.20
N ASN A 99 -5.01 10.24 5.59
CA ASN A 99 -5.36 11.60 5.20
C ASN A 99 -6.84 11.88 5.48
N PRO A 100 -7.17 12.58 6.58
CA PRO A 100 -8.56 12.88 6.97
C PRO A 100 -9.30 13.79 5.99
N PHE A 101 -8.57 14.55 5.14
CA PHE A 101 -9.12 15.57 4.24
C PHE A 101 -8.88 15.27 2.76
N PRO A 102 -9.34 14.12 2.22
CA PRO A 102 -9.03 13.74 0.85
C PRO A 102 -9.58 14.73 -0.19
N ALA A 103 -10.76 15.33 0.07
CA ALA A 103 -11.36 16.32 -0.81
C ALA A 103 -10.54 17.61 -0.90
N VAL A 104 -10.02 18.10 0.22
CA VAL A 104 -9.15 19.30 0.27
C VAL A 104 -7.80 18.99 -0.36
N CYS A 105 -7.14 17.91 0.10
CA CYS A 105 -5.82 17.52 -0.43
C CYS A 105 -5.87 17.16 -1.92
N GLY A 106 -7.00 16.68 -2.44
CA GLY A 106 -7.19 16.46 -3.87
C GLY A 106 -7.19 17.74 -4.72
N ARG A 107 -7.29 18.93 -4.06
CA ARG A 107 -7.30 20.24 -4.73
C ARG A 107 -6.06 21.08 -4.51
N VAL A 108 -5.41 20.93 -3.35
CA VAL A 108 -4.31 21.85 -2.95
C VAL A 108 -2.95 21.15 -2.84
N CYS A 109 -2.89 19.84 -3.02
CA CYS A 109 -1.65 19.06 -2.94
C CYS A 109 -0.72 19.38 -4.14
N THR A 110 0.58 19.36 -3.91
CA THR A 110 1.62 19.60 -4.94
C THR A 110 1.85 18.39 -5.87
N HIS A 111 1.20 17.26 -5.64
CA HIS A 111 1.21 16.05 -6.48
C HIS A 111 2.59 15.38 -6.65
N GLU A 112 3.44 15.43 -5.65
CA GLU A 112 4.77 14.80 -5.71
C GLU A 112 4.73 13.30 -6.08
N CYS A 113 3.62 12.63 -5.74
CA CYS A 113 3.39 11.24 -6.11
C CYS A 113 3.29 11.03 -7.64
N GLU A 114 2.79 12.01 -8.40
CA GLU A 114 2.68 11.95 -9.86
C GLU A 114 4.05 12.09 -10.52
N SER A 115 4.92 12.97 -9.99
CA SER A 115 6.29 13.12 -10.48
C SER A 115 7.14 11.84 -10.32
N LYS A 116 6.77 10.95 -9.38
CA LYS A 116 7.44 9.67 -9.13
C LYS A 116 6.65 8.48 -9.68
N CYS A 117 5.61 8.72 -10.47
CA CYS A 117 4.82 7.67 -11.06
C CYS A 117 5.63 6.92 -12.13
N ARG A 118 5.79 5.59 -11.96
CA ARG A 118 6.52 4.77 -12.94
C ARG A 118 5.86 4.74 -14.31
N ARG A 119 4.55 4.95 -14.38
CA ARG A 119 3.85 5.02 -15.66
C ARG A 119 4.35 6.18 -16.52
N GLY A 120 4.74 7.29 -15.92
CA GLY A 120 5.36 8.42 -16.62
C GLY A 120 6.65 8.11 -17.37
N HIS A 121 7.25 6.92 -17.18
CA HIS A 121 8.36 6.44 -18.01
C HIS A 121 7.90 5.76 -19.31
N LEU A 122 6.61 5.44 -19.42
CA LEU A 122 6.02 4.77 -20.58
C LEU A 122 5.19 5.73 -21.43
N ASP A 123 4.32 6.49 -20.78
CA ASP A 123 3.41 7.47 -21.40
C ASP A 123 3.22 8.67 -20.47
N GLU A 124 2.13 8.74 -19.72
CA GLU A 124 1.82 9.81 -18.78
C GLU A 124 1.63 9.28 -17.36
N PRO A 125 1.98 10.07 -16.33
CA PRO A 125 1.68 9.71 -14.96
C PRO A 125 0.18 9.48 -14.76
N VAL A 126 -0.17 8.59 -13.85
CA VAL A 126 -1.57 8.46 -13.40
C VAL A 126 -1.97 9.77 -12.70
N ALA A 127 -3.14 10.32 -13.03
CA ALA A 127 -3.71 11.52 -12.39
C ALA A 127 -4.17 11.20 -10.95
N ILE A 128 -3.20 11.00 -10.06
CA ILE A 128 -3.38 10.46 -8.71
C ILE A 128 -4.21 11.41 -7.83
N ALA A 129 -3.94 12.73 -7.94
CA ALA A 129 -4.66 13.73 -7.18
C ALA A 129 -6.12 13.87 -7.63
N ASP A 130 -6.36 13.82 -8.95
CA ASP A 130 -7.71 13.88 -9.50
C ASP A 130 -8.54 12.63 -9.14
N LEU A 131 -7.93 11.45 -9.18
CA LEU A 131 -8.58 10.22 -8.72
C LEU A 131 -8.94 10.30 -7.23
N LYS A 132 -8.06 10.82 -6.41
CA LYS A 132 -8.34 11.06 -4.97
C LYS A 132 -9.50 12.04 -4.79
N ARG A 133 -9.50 13.15 -5.55
CA ARG A 133 -10.58 14.13 -5.56
C ARG A 133 -11.90 13.49 -6.01
N TYR A 134 -11.87 12.72 -7.08
CA TYR A 134 -13.05 12.04 -7.61
C TYR A 134 -13.70 11.12 -6.57
N ALA A 135 -12.92 10.26 -5.92
CA ALA A 135 -13.45 9.38 -4.87
C ALA A 135 -14.05 10.17 -3.69
N ALA A 136 -13.37 11.25 -3.26
CA ALA A 136 -13.85 12.10 -2.19
C ALA A 136 -15.13 12.86 -2.55
N ASP A 137 -15.18 13.46 -3.74
CA ASP A 137 -16.34 14.20 -4.22
C ASP A 137 -17.56 13.28 -4.42
N TYR A 138 -17.32 12.05 -4.89
CA TYR A 138 -18.39 11.06 -5.02
C TYR A 138 -19.05 10.76 -3.68
N VAL A 139 -18.25 10.46 -2.65
CA VAL A 139 -18.77 10.16 -1.31
C VAL A 139 -19.50 11.37 -0.70
N LEU A 140 -18.92 12.57 -0.84
CA LEU A 140 -19.53 13.78 -0.33
C LEU A 140 -20.87 14.15 -0.98
N ARG A 141 -21.08 13.78 -2.25
CA ARG A 141 -22.30 14.09 -3.00
C ARG A 141 -23.38 13.02 -2.90
N ASN A 142 -22.97 11.75 -2.85
CA ASN A 142 -23.91 10.64 -3.03
C ASN A 142 -24.14 9.82 -1.76
N GLU A 143 -23.30 10.02 -0.74
CA GLU A 143 -23.36 9.24 0.47
C GLU A 143 -23.24 10.15 1.67
N GLU A 144 -23.95 9.82 2.76
CA GLU A 144 -23.70 10.51 4.01
C GLU A 144 -22.24 10.30 4.44
N PRO A 145 -21.56 11.36 4.89
CA PRO A 145 -20.21 11.23 5.43
C PRO A 145 -20.25 10.20 6.56
N TYR A 146 -19.64 9.05 6.31
CA TYR A 146 -19.59 8.01 7.32
C TYR A 146 -18.78 8.52 8.50
N MET A 147 -19.41 8.69 9.64
CA MET A 147 -18.74 8.95 10.91
C MET A 147 -18.26 7.61 11.48
N ASP A 148 -17.17 7.10 10.95
CA ASP A 148 -16.68 5.76 11.18
C ASP A 148 -16.25 5.46 12.61
N LEU A 149 -15.99 6.46 13.42
CA LEU A 149 -15.25 6.22 14.64
C LEU A 149 -15.83 7.01 15.81
N VAL A 150 -16.97 6.56 16.31
CA VAL A 150 -17.31 6.86 17.70
C VAL A 150 -16.59 5.85 18.57
N PHE A 151 -15.35 6.13 18.94
CA PHE A 151 -14.66 5.35 19.95
C PHE A 151 -15.39 5.45 21.29
N PRO A 152 -15.41 4.37 22.09
CA PRO A 152 -15.99 4.41 23.41
C PRO A 152 -15.27 5.48 24.25
N LYS A 153 -16.04 6.35 24.89
CA LYS A 153 -15.52 7.43 25.73
C LYS A 153 -14.60 6.87 26.81
N LYS A 154 -13.34 7.28 26.80
CA LYS A 154 -12.33 6.85 27.80
C LYS A 154 -12.32 7.72 29.07
N GLY A 155 -13.30 8.62 29.24
CA GLY A 155 -13.38 9.50 30.42
C GLY A 155 -12.32 10.60 30.49
N LYS A 156 -11.55 10.82 29.41
CA LYS A 156 -10.54 11.88 29.32
C LYS A 156 -11.03 12.98 28.39
N SER A 157 -10.70 14.22 28.71
CA SER A 157 -10.98 15.39 27.87
C SER A 157 -9.67 15.96 27.32
N VAL A 158 -9.66 16.28 26.01
CA VAL A 158 -8.53 16.91 25.33
C VAL A 158 -9.01 18.24 24.75
N GLY A 159 -8.33 19.33 25.09
CA GLY A 159 -8.55 20.65 24.52
C GLY A 159 -7.67 20.85 23.29
N ILE A 160 -8.23 21.20 22.14
CA ILE A 160 -7.49 21.53 20.91
C ILE A 160 -7.65 23.01 20.63
N ILE A 161 -6.54 23.75 20.58
CA ILE A 161 -6.54 25.17 20.28
C ILE A 161 -6.18 25.35 18.80
N GLY A 162 -7.16 25.81 18.02
CA GLY A 162 -7.05 26.03 16.58
C GLY A 162 -7.80 24.99 15.73
N ALA A 163 -8.56 25.46 14.77
CA ALA A 163 -9.34 24.66 13.82
C ALA A 163 -8.69 24.61 12.41
N GLY A 164 -7.39 24.78 12.33
CA GLY A 164 -6.60 24.56 11.10
C GLY A 164 -6.42 23.06 10.82
N PRO A 165 -5.76 22.71 9.68
CA PRO A 165 -5.55 21.30 9.29
C PRO A 165 -4.93 20.44 10.39
N SER A 166 -3.97 20.97 11.14
CA SER A 166 -3.32 20.29 12.25
C SER A 166 -4.28 19.97 13.40
N GLY A 167 -5.02 20.98 13.87
CA GLY A 167 -5.98 20.79 14.96
C GLY A 167 -7.13 19.85 14.60
N LEU A 168 -7.66 19.98 13.38
CA LEU A 168 -8.71 19.09 12.87
C LEU A 168 -8.20 17.66 12.68
N THR A 169 -6.97 17.46 12.21
CA THR A 169 -6.33 16.14 12.10
C THR A 169 -6.15 15.51 13.47
N CYS A 170 -5.68 16.29 14.45
CA CYS A 170 -5.54 15.84 15.83
C CYS A 170 -6.89 15.38 16.40
N GLY A 171 -7.94 16.18 16.21
CA GLY A 171 -9.29 15.83 16.66
C GLY A 171 -9.90 14.63 15.93
N TYR A 172 -9.46 14.35 14.72
CA TYR A 172 -9.92 13.19 13.97
C TYR A 172 -9.32 11.86 14.49
N TYR A 173 -8.06 11.88 14.95
CA TYR A 173 -7.40 10.67 15.43
C TYR A 173 -7.49 10.44 16.95
N LEU A 174 -8.00 11.41 17.74
CA LEU A 174 -8.23 11.29 19.18
C LEU A 174 -9.59 10.66 19.51
#